data_142a98607c61d836c2429f9503c851c5
#
_entry.id   142a98607c61d836c2429f9503c851c5
#
_cell.length_a   1.000
_cell.length_b   1.000
_cell.length_c   1.000
_cell.angle_alpha   90.00
_cell.angle_beta   90.00
_cell.angle_gamma   90.00
#
_symmetry.space_group_name_H-M   'P 1'
#
loop_
_entity.id
_entity.type
_entity.pdbx_description
1 polymer ?
#
loop_
_entity_poly.entity_id
_entity_poly.type
_entity_poly.pdbx_seq_one_letter_code
_entity_poly.pdbx_strand_id
1 'polypeptide(L)'
;MSDKWSPNSWRNKNALHMPNYQNEDHLNKTLNEISKYPPLVFAGEARLLKKKLGEVSNGNAFLLQGGDCAESFADFHPDNIRDTFKVILQMAVVLTFGASCPIVKVGRIAGQFAKPRSSATEVINDLELESYKGDIINGIDFNQKDRDPNPDRLIQAYNQSASTLNLLRAFSQGGFANLNKIHQWNLNFVKGENAAKFREISSRIDECLSFMEACGINGNSVRQLNETDFFTSHEALLLQYEEALTRIDSTSGKWYDVSAHMLWVGDRTRQLDGAHIEFLRGIENPIGIKVGPSTKTEELLKILDVLNPNNEAGKITLICRMGHEKVSGILPKIIRSVNSAGKNVVWTCDPMHGNAIKSNTGFKTRPLKDIISEIQQFFQIHRSEGTYPGGVHLEMTGQDVTECMGGLQEITDEDLKNRYHTYCDPRLNASQSLELAFLLSDFLKEEKLLSKQSSNL
;
A
#
# COMPACT_ATOMS: atom_id res chain seq x y z
N MET A 1 -7.55 7.18 -34.83
CA MET A 1 -8.26 8.04 -33.85
C MET A 1 -8.23 7.29 -32.55
N SER A 2 -7.61 7.81 -31.49
CA SER A 2 -7.72 7.17 -30.17
C SER A 2 -9.18 7.29 -29.75
N ASP A 3 -9.85 6.17 -29.52
CA ASP A 3 -11.21 6.18 -29.01
C ASP A 3 -11.27 7.05 -27.77
N LYS A 4 -12.24 7.98 -27.75
CA LYS A 4 -12.43 8.88 -26.61
C LYS A 4 -12.69 8.03 -25.38
N TRP A 5 -11.83 8.16 -24.35
CA TRP A 5 -11.97 7.42 -23.13
C TRP A 5 -13.29 7.78 -22.38
N SER A 6 -13.88 6.78 -21.75
CA SER A 6 -14.99 6.92 -20.81
C SER A 6 -14.82 5.88 -19.69
N PRO A 7 -15.46 6.06 -18.52
CA PRO A 7 -15.32 5.12 -17.39
C PRO A 7 -15.62 3.66 -17.73
N ASN A 8 -16.42 3.41 -18.77
CA ASN A 8 -16.80 2.08 -19.22
C ASN A 8 -16.05 1.59 -20.46
N SER A 9 -15.07 2.35 -21.00
CA SER A 9 -14.30 1.95 -22.22
C SER A 9 -13.51 0.66 -22.03
N TRP A 10 -13.15 0.31 -20.79
CA TRP A 10 -12.49 -0.95 -20.43
C TRP A 10 -13.32 -2.19 -20.77
N ARG A 11 -14.65 -2.08 -20.87
CA ARG A 11 -15.54 -3.20 -21.19
C ARG A 11 -15.31 -3.77 -22.60
N ASN A 12 -14.67 -3.02 -23.48
CA ASN A 12 -14.26 -3.44 -24.82
C ASN A 12 -12.89 -4.12 -24.85
N LYS A 13 -12.27 -4.36 -23.68
CA LYS A 13 -10.95 -4.95 -23.54
C LYS A 13 -11.02 -6.25 -22.73
N ASN A 14 -9.98 -7.06 -22.83
CA ASN A 14 -9.89 -8.28 -22.04
C ASN A 14 -9.66 -7.94 -20.55
N ALA A 15 -10.60 -8.31 -19.70
CA ALA A 15 -10.59 -8.09 -18.25
C ALA A 15 -10.22 -9.38 -17.54
N LEU A 16 -8.98 -9.50 -17.09
CA LEU A 16 -8.50 -10.68 -16.35
C LEU A 16 -8.91 -10.62 -14.87
N HIS A 17 -9.05 -11.79 -14.25
CA HIS A 17 -9.37 -11.96 -12.82
C HIS A 17 -10.70 -11.37 -12.35
N MET A 18 -11.59 -11.02 -13.28
CA MET A 18 -12.94 -10.58 -12.94
C MET A 18 -13.79 -11.76 -12.46
N PRO A 19 -14.65 -11.57 -11.46
CA PRO A 19 -15.62 -12.60 -11.06
C PRO A 19 -16.72 -12.78 -12.12
N ASN A 20 -17.25 -14.00 -12.19
CA ASN A 20 -18.40 -14.29 -13.01
C ASN A 20 -19.69 -14.29 -12.13
N TYR A 21 -20.45 -13.21 -12.19
CA TYR A 21 -21.71 -13.11 -11.47
C TYR A 21 -22.82 -13.83 -12.22
N GLN A 22 -23.49 -14.78 -11.56
CA GLN A 22 -24.56 -15.58 -12.17
C GLN A 22 -25.81 -14.74 -12.51
N ASN A 23 -26.05 -13.66 -11.78
CA ASN A 23 -27.21 -12.77 -11.96
C ASN A 23 -26.74 -11.36 -12.36
N GLU A 24 -26.64 -11.11 -13.66
CA GLU A 24 -26.24 -9.82 -14.21
C GLU A 24 -27.24 -8.69 -13.88
N ASP A 25 -28.54 -8.96 -13.81
CA ASP A 25 -29.55 -7.95 -13.45
C ASP A 25 -29.36 -7.48 -12.01
N HIS A 26 -29.07 -8.41 -11.09
CA HIS A 26 -28.75 -8.07 -9.70
C HIS A 26 -27.46 -7.26 -9.62
N LEU A 27 -26.41 -7.67 -10.33
CA LEU A 27 -25.16 -6.91 -10.41
C LEU A 27 -25.40 -5.48 -10.91
N ASN A 28 -26.09 -5.33 -12.04
CA ASN A 28 -26.38 -4.03 -12.64
C ASN A 28 -27.21 -3.13 -11.71
N LYS A 29 -28.19 -3.68 -11.01
CA LYS A 29 -28.97 -2.96 -10.00
C LYS A 29 -28.08 -2.47 -8.86
N THR A 30 -27.23 -3.33 -8.33
CA THR A 30 -26.28 -3.02 -7.25
C THR A 30 -25.30 -1.93 -7.66
N LEU A 31 -24.68 -2.03 -8.85
CA LEU A 31 -23.75 -1.04 -9.37
C LEU A 31 -24.43 0.33 -9.61
N ASN A 32 -25.67 0.32 -10.15
CA ASN A 32 -26.46 1.54 -10.31
C ASN A 32 -26.82 2.19 -8.94
N GLU A 33 -27.00 1.41 -7.90
CA GLU A 33 -27.20 1.90 -6.54
C GLU A 33 -25.90 2.56 -6.00
N ILE A 34 -24.77 1.87 -6.08
CA ILE A 34 -23.44 2.39 -5.66
C ILE A 34 -23.10 3.67 -6.45
N SER A 35 -23.47 3.73 -7.72
CA SER A 35 -23.21 4.92 -8.54
C SER A 35 -23.88 6.20 -8.01
N LYS A 36 -24.86 6.10 -7.15
CA LYS A 36 -25.59 7.22 -6.52
C LYS A 36 -25.08 7.54 -5.11
N TYR A 37 -24.22 6.68 -4.55
CA TYR A 37 -23.67 6.88 -3.22
C TYR A 37 -22.68 8.05 -3.19
N PRO A 38 -22.44 8.67 -2.03
CA PRO A 38 -21.40 9.70 -1.87
C PRO A 38 -20.02 9.17 -2.25
N PRO A 39 -19.09 10.04 -2.70
CA PRO A 39 -17.72 9.64 -2.92
C PRO A 39 -17.06 9.23 -1.59
N LEU A 40 -16.25 8.17 -1.61
CA LEU A 40 -15.46 7.75 -0.44
C LEU A 40 -14.32 8.74 -0.17
N VAL A 41 -13.71 9.25 -1.23
CA VAL A 41 -12.67 10.30 -1.17
C VAL A 41 -12.98 11.43 -2.15
N PHE A 42 -12.45 12.62 -1.90
CA PHE A 42 -12.61 13.75 -2.81
C PHE A 42 -11.43 13.88 -3.77
N ALA A 43 -11.71 14.32 -5.00
CA ALA A 43 -10.70 14.58 -6.01
C ALA A 43 -9.59 15.54 -5.52
N GLY A 44 -9.95 16.50 -4.65
CA GLY A 44 -8.99 17.40 -4.00
C GLY A 44 -7.95 16.68 -3.13
N GLU A 45 -8.37 15.63 -2.40
CA GLU A 45 -7.48 14.81 -1.59
C GLU A 45 -6.54 13.98 -2.49
N ALA A 46 -7.04 13.43 -3.60
CA ALA A 46 -6.23 12.71 -4.58
C ALA A 46 -5.20 13.64 -5.26
N ARG A 47 -5.58 14.90 -5.58
CA ARG A 47 -4.64 15.93 -6.07
C ARG A 47 -3.57 16.27 -5.04
N LEU A 48 -3.94 16.38 -3.77
CA LEU A 48 -2.97 16.62 -2.69
C LEU A 48 -1.98 15.46 -2.58
N LEU A 49 -2.47 14.22 -2.64
CA LEU A 49 -1.60 13.05 -2.66
C LEU A 49 -0.67 13.06 -3.87
N LYS A 50 -1.17 13.35 -5.10
CA LYS A 50 -0.33 13.45 -6.29
C LYS A 50 0.80 14.46 -6.11
N LYS A 51 0.51 15.64 -5.54
CA LYS A 51 1.52 16.65 -5.23
C LYS A 51 2.57 16.12 -4.26
N LYS A 52 2.15 15.47 -3.17
CA LYS A 52 3.08 14.89 -2.17
C LYS A 52 3.94 13.76 -2.77
N LEU A 53 3.38 12.92 -3.63
CA LEU A 53 4.13 11.91 -4.37
C LEU A 53 5.11 12.53 -5.39
N GLY A 54 4.80 13.73 -5.91
CA GLY A 54 5.74 14.53 -6.68
C GLY A 54 6.98 14.92 -5.86
N GLU A 55 6.79 15.31 -4.60
CA GLU A 55 7.93 15.56 -3.70
C GLU A 55 8.74 14.28 -3.42
N VAL A 56 8.06 13.12 -3.35
CA VAL A 56 8.78 11.84 -3.22
C VAL A 56 9.62 11.55 -4.46
N SER A 57 9.08 11.76 -5.68
CA SER A 57 9.85 11.53 -6.92
C SER A 57 11.07 12.45 -7.05
N ASN A 58 11.03 13.61 -6.39
CA ASN A 58 12.12 14.58 -6.34
C ASN A 58 13.12 14.33 -5.18
N GLY A 59 12.92 13.30 -4.36
CA GLY A 59 13.76 13.00 -3.20
C GLY A 59 13.51 13.88 -1.97
N ASN A 60 12.45 14.69 -1.95
CA ASN A 60 12.11 15.62 -0.87
C ASN A 60 11.17 15.01 0.19
N ALA A 61 10.62 13.84 -0.05
CA ALA A 61 9.74 13.12 0.86
C ALA A 61 9.94 11.61 0.68
N PHE A 62 9.39 10.80 1.59
CA PHE A 62 9.45 9.34 1.51
C PHE A 62 8.03 8.76 1.65
N LEU A 63 7.68 7.75 0.84
CA LEU A 63 6.38 7.08 0.85
C LEU A 63 6.40 5.87 1.80
N LEU A 64 5.54 5.90 2.81
CA LEU A 64 5.17 4.74 3.62
C LEU A 64 3.77 4.29 3.18
N GLN A 65 3.69 3.24 2.38
CA GLN A 65 2.44 2.59 2.02
C GLN A 65 2.34 1.26 2.75
N GLY A 66 1.30 1.07 3.57
CA GLY A 66 1.17 -0.14 4.38
C GLY A 66 -0.26 -0.38 4.84
N GLY A 67 -0.54 -1.64 5.19
CA GLY A 67 -1.84 -2.09 5.70
C GLY A 67 -2.16 -3.50 5.24
N ASP A 68 -3.43 -3.84 5.17
CA ASP A 68 -3.85 -5.24 4.99
C ASP A 68 -3.45 -5.82 3.62
N CYS A 69 -3.28 -7.13 3.60
CA CYS A 69 -3.14 -7.91 2.37
C CYS A 69 -4.46 -7.90 1.58
N ALA A 70 -5.53 -8.34 2.24
CA ALA A 70 -6.91 -8.19 1.82
C ALA A 70 -7.75 -8.04 3.09
N GLU A 71 -8.47 -6.93 3.19
CA GLU A 71 -9.37 -6.66 4.30
C GLU A 71 -10.48 -7.72 4.34
N SER A 72 -10.86 -8.17 5.55
CA SER A 72 -11.99 -9.05 5.78
C SER A 72 -13.16 -8.32 6.41
N PHE A 73 -14.36 -8.66 5.99
CA PHE A 73 -15.58 -8.16 6.65
C PHE A 73 -15.69 -8.62 8.10
N ALA A 74 -15.09 -9.75 8.44
CA ALA A 74 -15.05 -10.26 9.82
C ALA A 74 -14.13 -9.44 10.72
N ASP A 75 -13.06 -8.85 10.16
CA ASP A 75 -12.08 -8.05 10.91
C ASP A 75 -12.50 -6.56 11.03
N PHE A 76 -13.66 -6.18 10.48
CA PHE A 76 -14.18 -4.82 10.57
C PHE A 76 -14.54 -4.45 12.01
N HIS A 77 -13.57 -3.90 12.72
CA HIS A 77 -13.70 -3.49 14.11
C HIS A 77 -12.91 -2.19 14.34
N PRO A 78 -13.43 -1.24 15.16
CA PRO A 78 -12.75 0.04 15.39
C PRO A 78 -11.35 -0.11 16.00
N ASP A 79 -11.12 -1.14 16.82
CA ASP A 79 -9.80 -1.40 17.39
C ASP A 79 -8.79 -1.82 16.32
N ASN A 80 -9.17 -2.66 15.35
CA ASN A 80 -8.31 -3.11 14.26
C ASN A 80 -7.90 -1.92 13.37
N ILE A 81 -8.86 -1.05 13.04
CA ILE A 81 -8.64 0.18 12.27
C ILE A 81 -7.70 1.11 13.04
N ARG A 82 -8.00 1.35 14.33
CA ARG A 82 -7.18 2.19 15.22
C ARG A 82 -5.75 1.66 15.31
N ASP A 83 -5.58 0.38 15.56
CA ASP A 83 -4.27 -0.20 15.84
C ASP A 83 -3.39 -0.26 14.57
N THR A 84 -3.97 -0.54 13.40
CA THR A 84 -3.27 -0.43 12.12
C THR A 84 -2.85 1.01 11.84
N PHE A 85 -3.75 1.99 12.01
CA PHE A 85 -3.43 3.40 11.87
C PHE A 85 -2.33 3.84 12.85
N LYS A 86 -2.41 3.41 14.13
CA LYS A 86 -1.41 3.69 15.16
C LYS A 86 -0.02 3.22 14.75
N VAL A 87 0.12 1.98 14.27
CA VAL A 87 1.43 1.44 13.85
C VAL A 87 1.99 2.23 12.68
N ILE A 88 1.17 2.60 11.68
CA ILE A 88 1.62 3.43 10.56
C ILE A 88 2.12 4.79 11.06
N LEU A 89 1.44 5.41 12.05
CA LEU A 89 1.89 6.67 12.63
C LEU A 89 3.22 6.52 13.40
N GLN A 90 3.36 5.45 14.17
CA GLN A 90 4.59 5.15 14.90
C GLN A 90 5.77 4.97 13.94
N MET A 91 5.59 4.18 12.87
CA MET A 91 6.57 4.03 11.81
C MET A 91 6.92 5.37 11.16
N ALA A 92 5.91 6.18 10.83
CA ALA A 92 6.11 7.48 10.19
C ALA A 92 6.96 8.43 11.03
N VAL A 93 6.79 8.46 12.36
CA VAL A 93 7.61 9.29 13.27
C VAL A 93 9.06 8.84 13.25
N VAL A 94 9.32 7.54 13.37
CA VAL A 94 10.68 6.97 13.31
C VAL A 94 11.34 7.26 11.97
N LEU A 95 10.62 7.07 10.87
CA LEU A 95 11.12 7.32 9.52
C LEU A 95 11.35 8.81 9.25
N THR A 96 10.50 9.70 9.76
CA THR A 96 10.70 11.16 9.64
C THR A 96 12.03 11.56 10.26
N PHE A 97 12.36 10.99 11.42
CA PHE A 97 13.64 11.23 12.08
C PHE A 97 14.83 10.74 11.24
N GLY A 98 14.78 9.50 10.73
CA GLY A 98 15.85 8.91 9.91
C GLY A 98 16.02 9.61 8.56
N ALA A 99 14.94 9.76 7.81
CA ALA A 99 14.94 10.41 6.50
C ALA A 99 15.19 11.91 6.58
N SER A 100 14.88 12.55 7.72
CA SER A 100 14.85 14.02 7.88
C SER A 100 14.06 14.70 6.74
N CYS A 101 12.98 14.10 6.31
CA CYS A 101 12.03 14.59 5.32
C CYS A 101 10.60 14.15 5.68
N PRO A 102 9.57 14.79 5.11
CA PRO A 102 8.19 14.38 5.32
C PRO A 102 7.92 12.94 4.87
N ILE A 103 7.10 12.22 5.66
CA ILE A 103 6.62 10.88 5.30
C ILE A 103 5.19 10.99 4.76
N VAL A 104 5.00 10.56 3.52
CA VAL A 104 3.69 10.44 2.89
C VAL A 104 3.08 9.09 3.30
N LYS A 105 1.99 9.14 4.07
CA LYS A 105 1.33 7.96 4.63
C LYS A 105 0.16 7.55 3.77
N VAL A 106 0.21 6.33 3.21
CA VAL A 106 -0.85 5.76 2.38
C VAL A 106 -1.23 4.39 2.94
N GLY A 107 -2.47 4.25 3.40
CA GLY A 107 -2.98 3.00 3.92
C GLY A 107 -3.44 2.06 2.81
N ARG A 108 -3.14 0.78 2.92
CA ARG A 108 -3.83 -0.31 2.23
C ARG A 108 -5.02 -0.69 3.10
N ILE A 109 -6.03 0.15 3.10
CA ILE A 109 -7.19 0.09 4.00
C ILE A 109 -8.36 0.86 3.38
N ALA A 110 -9.56 0.52 3.76
CA ALA A 110 -10.81 1.11 3.30
C ALA A 110 -11.06 0.89 1.79
N GLY A 111 -10.84 -0.34 1.32
CA GLY A 111 -11.06 -0.72 -0.07
C GLY A 111 -10.29 -1.94 -0.55
N GLN A 112 -9.28 -2.40 0.17
CA GLN A 112 -8.47 -3.56 -0.23
C GLN A 112 -9.17 -4.89 0.09
N PHE A 113 -10.39 -5.12 -0.43
CA PHE A 113 -11.18 -6.33 -0.19
C PHE A 113 -11.07 -7.40 -1.28
N ALA A 114 -10.31 -7.16 -2.34
CA ALA A 114 -10.15 -8.09 -3.45
C ALA A 114 -8.67 -8.42 -3.69
N LYS A 115 -8.41 -9.64 -4.15
CA LYS A 115 -7.07 -10.10 -4.49
C LYS A 115 -7.08 -11.06 -5.68
N PRO A 116 -6.21 -10.88 -6.70
CA PRO A 116 -6.08 -11.83 -7.78
C PRO A 116 -5.46 -13.15 -7.26
N ARG A 117 -6.07 -14.26 -7.60
CA ARG A 117 -5.59 -15.60 -7.20
C ARG A 117 -4.80 -16.24 -8.34
N SER A 118 -3.83 -17.08 -7.98
CA SER A 118 -3.05 -17.84 -8.97
C SER A 118 -3.85 -18.98 -9.60
N SER A 119 -4.84 -19.55 -8.88
CA SER A 119 -5.80 -20.51 -9.40
C SER A 119 -7.21 -19.92 -9.37
N ALA A 120 -8.02 -20.23 -10.37
CA ALA A 120 -9.41 -19.81 -10.41
C ALA A 120 -10.27 -20.60 -9.42
N THR A 121 -9.86 -21.83 -9.13
CA THR A 121 -10.57 -22.77 -8.26
C THR A 121 -9.65 -23.32 -7.16
N GLU A 122 -10.24 -23.83 -6.10
CA GLU A 122 -9.64 -24.57 -4.99
C GLU A 122 -10.32 -25.94 -4.88
N VAL A 123 -9.53 -26.98 -4.57
CA VAL A 123 -10.03 -28.35 -4.39
C VAL A 123 -9.77 -28.80 -2.96
N ILE A 124 -10.84 -29.15 -2.22
CA ILE A 124 -10.77 -29.74 -0.87
C ILE A 124 -11.70 -30.94 -0.83
N ASN A 125 -11.18 -32.12 -0.42
CA ASN A 125 -11.94 -33.38 -0.32
C ASN A 125 -12.73 -33.69 -1.61
N ASP A 126 -12.07 -33.62 -2.76
CA ASP A 126 -12.62 -33.87 -4.11
C ASP A 126 -13.75 -32.91 -4.55
N LEU A 127 -14.07 -31.91 -3.76
CA LEU A 127 -14.98 -30.83 -4.15
C LEU A 127 -14.17 -29.66 -4.72
N GLU A 128 -14.47 -29.24 -5.95
CA GLU A 128 -13.88 -28.09 -6.61
C GLU A 128 -14.84 -26.90 -6.57
N LEU A 129 -14.36 -25.77 -6.01
CA LEU A 129 -15.13 -24.52 -5.92
C LEU A 129 -14.27 -23.34 -6.37
N GLU A 130 -14.93 -22.21 -6.68
CA GLU A 130 -14.25 -20.93 -6.92
C GLU A 130 -13.27 -20.61 -5.78
N SER A 131 -12.09 -20.12 -6.13
CA SER A 131 -11.15 -19.62 -5.12
C SER A 131 -11.75 -18.44 -4.35
N TYR A 132 -11.43 -18.32 -3.07
CA TYR A 132 -11.71 -17.10 -2.32
C TYR A 132 -10.91 -15.93 -2.93
N LYS A 133 -11.62 -14.93 -3.49
CA LYS A 133 -11.03 -13.77 -4.20
C LYS A 133 -11.10 -12.48 -3.38
N GLY A 134 -11.57 -12.57 -2.14
CA GLY A 134 -11.76 -11.44 -1.22
C GLY A 134 -13.24 -11.13 -0.96
N ASP A 135 -13.49 -10.56 0.20
CA ASP A 135 -14.84 -10.40 0.75
C ASP A 135 -15.78 -9.54 -0.10
N ILE A 136 -15.26 -8.63 -0.92
CA ILE A 136 -16.07 -7.86 -1.87
C ILE A 136 -16.66 -8.74 -2.98
N ILE A 137 -16.11 -9.94 -3.22
CA ILE A 137 -16.50 -10.84 -4.31
C ILE A 137 -17.27 -12.03 -3.77
N ASN A 138 -16.65 -12.81 -2.85
CA ASN A 138 -17.20 -14.07 -2.36
C ASN A 138 -16.79 -14.33 -0.90
N GLY A 139 -17.40 -15.32 -0.25
CA GLY A 139 -17.12 -15.67 1.14
C GLY A 139 -15.95 -16.64 1.28
N ILE A 140 -15.39 -16.70 2.50
CA ILE A 140 -14.23 -17.54 2.82
C ILE A 140 -14.60 -19.01 3.02
N ASP A 141 -15.82 -19.32 3.46
CA ASP A 141 -16.24 -20.67 3.76
C ASP A 141 -16.26 -21.55 2.50
N PHE A 142 -15.74 -22.78 2.63
CA PHE A 142 -15.61 -23.68 1.50
C PHE A 142 -16.92 -24.43 1.23
N ASN A 143 -17.93 -23.70 0.75
CA ASN A 143 -19.20 -24.20 0.27
C ASN A 143 -19.67 -23.37 -0.93
N GLN A 144 -20.55 -23.93 -1.77
CA GLN A 144 -20.99 -23.32 -3.01
C GLN A 144 -21.59 -21.92 -2.79
N LYS A 145 -22.46 -21.77 -1.79
CA LYS A 145 -23.16 -20.51 -1.51
C LYS A 145 -22.20 -19.36 -1.19
N ASP A 146 -21.14 -19.62 -0.42
CA ASP A 146 -20.18 -18.60 -0.04
C ASP A 146 -19.17 -18.33 -1.16
N ARG A 147 -18.81 -19.37 -1.95
CA ARG A 147 -17.83 -19.22 -3.03
C ARG A 147 -18.42 -18.62 -4.30
N ASP A 148 -19.74 -18.63 -4.47
CA ASP A 148 -20.39 -17.92 -5.57
C ASP A 148 -20.25 -16.39 -5.40
N PRO A 149 -19.80 -15.65 -6.43
CA PRO A 149 -19.75 -14.20 -6.40
C PRO A 149 -21.12 -13.58 -6.13
N ASN A 150 -21.20 -12.68 -5.14
CA ASN A 150 -22.46 -12.07 -4.70
C ASN A 150 -22.39 -10.53 -4.82
N PRO A 151 -23.23 -9.88 -5.64
CA PRO A 151 -23.25 -8.42 -5.80
C PRO A 151 -23.53 -7.63 -4.52
N ASP A 152 -24.27 -8.17 -3.54
CA ASP A 152 -24.58 -7.47 -2.28
C ASP A 152 -23.33 -7.16 -1.47
N ARG A 153 -22.25 -7.94 -1.66
CA ARG A 153 -20.96 -7.72 -1.02
C ARG A 153 -20.29 -6.41 -1.48
N LEU A 154 -20.60 -5.90 -2.66
CA LEU A 154 -20.14 -4.60 -3.15
C LEU A 154 -20.66 -3.45 -2.28
N ILE A 155 -21.94 -3.50 -1.90
CA ILE A 155 -22.57 -2.51 -1.01
C ILE A 155 -21.98 -2.62 0.39
N GLN A 156 -21.77 -3.85 0.89
CA GLN A 156 -21.14 -4.05 2.19
C GLN A 156 -19.71 -3.51 2.23
N ALA A 157 -18.90 -3.75 1.19
CA ALA A 157 -17.54 -3.21 1.06
C ALA A 157 -17.55 -1.68 1.04
N TYR A 158 -18.45 -1.06 0.27
CA TYR A 158 -18.60 0.39 0.27
C TYR A 158 -18.92 0.94 1.67
N ASN A 159 -19.90 0.34 2.37
CA ASN A 159 -20.31 0.80 3.71
C ASN A 159 -19.19 0.67 4.75
N GLN A 160 -18.44 -0.44 4.72
CA GLN A 160 -17.28 -0.62 5.60
C GLN A 160 -16.15 0.35 5.26
N SER A 161 -15.88 0.58 3.95
CA SER A 161 -14.91 1.58 3.51
C SER A 161 -15.29 2.99 3.98
N ALA A 162 -16.55 3.38 3.83
CA ALA A 162 -17.05 4.69 4.28
C ALA A 162 -16.89 4.88 5.79
N SER A 163 -17.24 3.85 6.59
CA SER A 163 -17.10 3.87 8.03
C SER A 163 -15.64 3.93 8.47
N THR A 164 -14.76 3.15 7.81
CA THR A 164 -13.32 3.14 8.06
C THR A 164 -12.72 4.51 7.76
N LEU A 165 -13.03 5.11 6.60
CA LEU A 165 -12.55 6.44 6.22
C LEU A 165 -13.01 7.52 7.18
N ASN A 166 -14.27 7.47 7.64
CA ASN A 166 -14.78 8.40 8.65
C ASN A 166 -13.97 8.32 9.96
N LEU A 167 -13.68 7.10 10.42
CA LEU A 167 -12.90 6.89 11.63
C LEU A 167 -11.44 7.34 11.46
N LEU A 168 -10.81 7.04 10.31
CA LEU A 168 -9.45 7.49 9.98
C LEU A 168 -9.34 9.02 9.93
N ARG A 169 -10.34 9.72 9.37
CA ARG A 169 -10.40 11.19 9.37
C ARG A 169 -10.53 11.73 10.78
N ALA A 170 -11.39 11.12 11.61
CA ALA A 170 -11.51 11.50 13.01
C ALA A 170 -10.20 11.33 13.78
N PHE A 171 -9.49 10.22 13.59
CA PHE A 171 -8.18 9.97 14.21
C PHE A 171 -7.12 10.95 13.70
N SER A 172 -7.10 11.24 12.41
CA SER A 172 -6.11 12.12 11.80
C SER A 172 -6.22 13.58 12.28
N GLN A 173 -7.41 14.03 12.65
CA GLN A 173 -7.71 15.44 13.01
C GLN A 173 -8.12 15.62 14.48
N GLY A 174 -8.53 14.55 15.16
CA GLY A 174 -9.09 14.59 16.52
C GLY A 174 -8.06 14.48 17.65
N GLY A 175 -6.77 14.73 17.40
CA GLY A 175 -5.71 14.70 18.42
C GLY A 175 -5.20 13.29 18.77
N PHE A 176 -5.68 12.24 18.09
CA PHE A 176 -5.08 10.90 18.18
C PHE A 176 -3.69 10.88 17.50
N ALA A 177 -3.54 11.63 16.41
CA ALA A 177 -2.29 11.79 15.66
C ALA A 177 -1.29 12.79 16.30
N ASN A 178 -1.46 13.13 17.58
CA ASN A 178 -0.53 13.98 18.30
C ASN A 178 0.87 13.36 18.37
N LEU A 179 1.88 14.11 17.92
CA LEU A 179 3.25 13.63 17.76
C LEU A 179 3.87 13.14 19.07
N ASN A 180 3.63 13.82 20.18
CA ASN A 180 4.13 13.41 21.51
C ASN A 180 3.49 12.09 21.95
N LYS A 181 2.17 11.90 21.72
CA LYS A 181 1.49 10.63 22.04
C LYS A 181 2.07 9.48 21.19
N ILE A 182 2.27 9.69 19.90
CA ILE A 182 2.84 8.68 19.01
C ILE A 182 4.23 8.30 19.49
N HIS A 183 5.05 9.30 19.86
CA HIS A 183 6.38 9.05 20.37
C HIS A 183 6.37 8.29 21.71
N GLN A 184 5.43 8.55 22.63
CA GLN A 184 5.27 7.76 23.85
C GLN A 184 4.98 6.28 23.56
N TRP A 185 4.23 5.98 22.50
CA TRP A 185 4.04 4.58 22.09
C TRP A 185 5.35 3.95 21.56
N ASN A 186 6.19 4.71 20.86
CA ASN A 186 7.52 4.26 20.43
C ASN A 186 8.45 4.02 21.63
N LEU A 187 8.44 4.91 22.63
CA LEU A 187 9.19 4.71 23.88
C LEU A 187 8.74 3.45 24.62
N ASN A 188 7.43 3.13 24.63
CA ASN A 188 6.94 1.91 25.23
C ASN A 188 7.41 0.65 24.48
N PHE A 189 7.49 0.70 23.16
CA PHE A 189 8.02 -0.40 22.35
C PHE A 189 9.48 -0.69 22.69
N VAL A 190 10.35 0.32 22.79
CA VAL A 190 11.79 0.14 23.05
C VAL A 190 12.15 -0.18 24.52
N LYS A 191 11.18 -0.21 25.43
CA LYS A 191 11.38 -0.70 26.82
C LYS A 191 11.67 -2.19 26.88
N GLY A 192 11.18 -2.99 25.92
CA GLY A 192 11.45 -4.41 25.82
C GLY A 192 12.95 -4.70 25.68
N GLU A 193 13.42 -5.80 26.26
CA GLU A 193 14.84 -6.17 26.25
C GLU A 193 15.37 -6.33 24.81
N ASN A 194 14.63 -7.02 23.95
CA ASN A 194 14.99 -7.28 22.57
C ASN A 194 15.00 -6.00 21.68
N ALA A 195 14.27 -4.96 22.10
CA ALA A 195 14.21 -3.68 21.39
C ALA A 195 15.23 -2.65 21.91
N ALA A 196 16.11 -3.03 22.84
CA ALA A 196 17.10 -2.13 23.46
C ALA A 196 18.02 -1.43 22.44
N LYS A 197 18.33 -2.09 21.32
CA LYS A 197 19.12 -1.54 20.19
C LYS A 197 18.50 -0.27 19.58
N PHE A 198 17.21 -0.04 19.75
CA PHE A 198 16.51 1.13 19.19
C PHE A 198 16.32 2.27 20.20
N ARG A 199 16.80 2.13 21.46
CA ARG A 199 16.64 3.16 22.49
C ARG A 199 17.32 4.46 22.13
N GLU A 200 18.49 4.40 21.50
CA GLU A 200 19.22 5.61 21.10
C GLU A 200 18.40 6.47 20.14
N ILE A 201 17.80 5.88 19.09
CA ILE A 201 16.95 6.62 18.14
C ILE A 201 15.76 7.24 18.87
N SER A 202 15.09 6.46 19.72
CA SER A 202 13.92 6.95 20.48
C SER A 202 14.29 8.06 21.44
N SER A 203 15.45 7.99 22.14
CA SER A 203 15.93 9.06 23.04
C SER A 203 16.21 10.35 22.27
N ARG A 204 16.81 10.26 21.09
CA ARG A 204 17.09 11.43 20.24
C ARG A 204 15.83 12.08 19.70
N ILE A 205 14.78 11.29 19.39
CA ILE A 205 13.46 11.85 19.02
C ILE A 205 12.87 12.59 20.21
N ASP A 206 12.96 12.03 21.43
CA ASP A 206 12.48 12.65 22.66
C ASP A 206 13.17 13.98 22.95
N GLU A 207 14.50 14.05 22.80
CA GLU A 207 15.27 15.28 22.91
C GLU A 207 14.81 16.35 21.90
N CYS A 208 14.58 15.97 20.63
CA CYS A 208 14.09 16.89 19.61
C CYS A 208 12.69 17.45 19.96
N LEU A 209 11.77 16.59 20.42
CA LEU A 209 10.43 17.02 20.81
C LEU A 209 10.47 17.93 22.04
N SER A 210 11.28 17.59 23.06
CA SER A 210 11.46 18.40 24.25
C SER A 210 12.06 19.77 23.90
N PHE A 211 13.02 19.83 22.98
CA PHE A 211 13.58 21.09 22.49
C PHE A 211 12.53 21.95 21.77
N MET A 212 11.72 21.36 20.88
CA MET A 212 10.63 22.06 20.21
C MET A 212 9.63 22.64 21.21
N GLU A 213 9.25 21.87 22.22
CA GLU A 213 8.32 22.30 23.28
C GLU A 213 8.91 23.45 24.10
N ALA A 214 10.21 23.39 24.48
CA ALA A 214 10.91 24.47 25.16
C ALA A 214 10.96 25.76 24.32
N CYS A 215 10.98 25.66 22.98
CA CYS A 215 10.89 26.79 22.06
C CYS A 215 9.44 27.29 21.85
N GLY A 216 8.44 26.73 22.54
CA GLY A 216 7.02 27.09 22.39
C GLY A 216 6.33 26.45 21.17
N ILE A 217 7.00 25.52 20.48
CA ILE A 217 6.46 24.79 19.34
C ILE A 217 5.79 23.53 19.88
N ASN A 218 4.48 23.61 20.12
CA ASN A 218 3.69 22.51 20.65
C ASN A 218 2.36 22.36 19.90
N GLY A 219 1.55 21.35 20.24
CA GLY A 219 0.29 21.07 19.57
C GLY A 219 -0.75 22.20 19.64
N ASN A 220 -0.65 23.13 20.59
CA ASN A 220 -1.52 24.32 20.64
C ASN A 220 -1.06 25.43 19.70
N SER A 221 0.24 25.50 19.43
CA SER A 221 0.83 26.53 18.56
C SER A 221 0.96 26.08 17.11
N VAL A 222 1.09 24.77 16.85
CA VAL A 222 1.34 24.21 15.52
C VAL A 222 0.42 23.02 15.25
N ARG A 223 -0.55 23.21 14.35
CA ARG A 223 -1.57 22.21 14.00
C ARG A 223 -0.96 20.88 13.52
N GLN A 224 0.15 20.95 12.78
CA GLN A 224 0.87 19.78 12.24
C GLN A 224 1.43 18.84 13.30
N LEU A 225 1.51 19.26 14.56
CA LEU A 225 1.91 18.40 15.67
C LEU A 225 0.74 17.58 16.25
N ASN A 226 -0.51 17.95 15.92
CA ASN A 226 -1.72 17.27 16.39
C ASN A 226 -2.46 16.53 15.29
N GLU A 227 -2.21 16.88 14.03
CA GLU A 227 -2.93 16.38 12.88
C GLU A 227 -1.97 15.83 11.83
N THR A 228 -2.48 14.95 11.00
CA THR A 228 -1.68 14.37 9.91
C THR A 228 -2.53 14.11 8.69
N ASP A 229 -1.95 14.29 7.49
CA ASP A 229 -2.54 13.76 6.27
C ASP A 229 -2.39 12.24 6.25
N PHE A 230 -3.47 11.56 5.93
CA PHE A 230 -3.50 10.12 5.72
C PHE A 230 -4.35 9.80 4.51
N PHE A 231 -3.82 9.00 3.60
CA PHE A 231 -4.47 8.63 2.35
C PHE A 231 -4.71 7.12 2.31
N THR A 232 -5.61 6.67 1.45
CA THR A 232 -5.95 5.25 1.27
C THR A 232 -5.68 4.81 -0.15
N SER A 233 -5.45 3.52 -0.31
CA SER A 233 -5.17 2.89 -1.60
C SER A 233 -5.60 1.43 -1.62
N HIS A 234 -5.96 0.93 -2.81
CA HIS A 234 -6.21 -0.50 -3.05
C HIS A 234 -5.90 -0.89 -4.51
N GLU A 235 -5.90 -2.20 -4.77
CA GLU A 235 -5.78 -2.72 -6.13
C GLU A 235 -7.07 -2.49 -6.91
N ALA A 236 -7.00 -1.79 -8.03
CA ALA A 236 -8.13 -1.62 -8.95
C ALA A 236 -8.40 -2.95 -9.69
N LEU A 237 -8.82 -3.98 -8.96
CA LEU A 237 -9.06 -5.31 -9.51
C LEU A 237 -10.48 -5.44 -10.08
N LEU A 238 -11.47 -4.93 -9.35
CA LEU A 238 -12.90 -5.11 -9.66
C LEU A 238 -13.44 -3.91 -10.42
N LEU A 239 -13.19 -3.87 -11.75
CA LEU A 239 -13.44 -2.70 -12.59
C LEU A 239 -14.91 -2.24 -12.63
N GLN A 240 -15.89 -3.13 -12.43
CA GLN A 240 -17.29 -2.71 -12.32
C GLN A 240 -17.54 -1.84 -11.07
N TYR A 241 -16.89 -2.15 -9.95
CA TYR A 241 -16.98 -1.37 -8.72
C TYR A 241 -16.27 -0.01 -8.88
N GLU A 242 -15.06 -0.02 -9.45
CA GLU A 242 -14.31 1.22 -9.70
C GLU A 242 -15.04 2.14 -10.68
N GLU A 243 -15.62 1.58 -11.77
CA GLU A 243 -16.46 2.32 -12.71
C GLU A 243 -17.64 2.98 -12.00
N ALA A 244 -18.36 2.23 -11.13
CA ALA A 244 -19.49 2.73 -10.38
C ALA A 244 -19.13 3.88 -9.42
N LEU A 245 -17.88 4.00 -9.00
CA LEU A 245 -17.35 5.07 -8.15
C LEU A 245 -16.52 6.11 -8.91
N THR A 246 -16.47 6.08 -10.24
CA THR A 246 -15.75 7.08 -11.04
C THR A 246 -16.62 8.28 -11.35
N ARG A 247 -16.12 9.49 -11.04
CA ARG A 247 -16.86 10.76 -11.12
C ARG A 247 -16.06 11.84 -11.85
N ILE A 248 -16.79 12.78 -12.47
CA ILE A 248 -16.20 14.05 -12.90
C ILE A 248 -16.09 14.97 -11.69
N ASP A 249 -14.87 15.42 -11.42
CA ASP A 249 -14.65 16.48 -10.44
C ASP A 249 -15.16 17.82 -10.96
N SER A 250 -16.09 18.43 -10.25
CA SER A 250 -16.71 19.70 -10.65
C SER A 250 -15.73 20.88 -10.70
N THR A 251 -14.60 20.77 -9.99
CA THR A 251 -13.59 21.83 -9.93
C THR A 251 -12.65 21.80 -11.14
N SER A 252 -12.24 20.60 -11.57
CA SER A 252 -11.25 20.43 -12.64
C SER A 252 -11.85 19.95 -13.97
N GLY A 253 -13.08 19.44 -13.97
CA GLY A 253 -13.70 18.80 -15.12
C GLY A 253 -13.08 17.46 -15.53
N LYS A 254 -12.21 16.89 -14.68
CA LYS A 254 -11.48 15.66 -14.94
C LYS A 254 -12.08 14.47 -14.18
N TRP A 255 -11.81 13.27 -14.65
CA TRP A 255 -12.31 12.05 -14.06
C TRP A 255 -11.44 11.57 -12.90
N TYR A 256 -12.07 11.23 -11.80
CA TYR A 256 -11.44 10.60 -10.63
C TYR A 256 -12.24 9.36 -10.23
N ASP A 257 -11.52 8.29 -9.95
CA ASP A 257 -12.06 7.20 -9.17
C ASP A 257 -12.06 7.63 -7.70
N VAL A 258 -13.25 7.75 -7.13
CA VAL A 258 -13.43 8.23 -5.76
C VAL A 258 -13.60 7.08 -4.75
N SER A 259 -13.22 5.87 -5.12
CA SER A 259 -13.13 4.70 -4.23
C SER A 259 -11.93 4.80 -3.27
N ALA A 260 -10.81 5.39 -3.73
CA ALA A 260 -9.61 5.64 -2.93
C ALA A 260 -8.81 6.84 -3.47
N HIS A 261 -7.84 7.32 -2.68
CA HIS A 261 -6.95 8.40 -3.11
C HIS A 261 -5.96 7.94 -4.20
N MET A 262 -5.49 6.71 -4.11
CA MET A 262 -4.54 6.07 -5.03
C MET A 262 -5.02 4.65 -5.35
N LEU A 263 -4.88 4.25 -6.59
CA LEU A 263 -5.15 2.89 -7.06
C LEU A 263 -3.87 2.26 -7.60
N TRP A 264 -3.77 0.93 -7.57
CA TRP A 264 -2.68 0.27 -8.30
C TRP A 264 -3.20 -0.86 -9.20
N VAL A 265 -2.44 -1.12 -10.25
CA VAL A 265 -2.61 -2.29 -11.10
C VAL A 265 -1.65 -3.40 -10.67
N GLY A 266 -2.17 -4.61 -10.56
CA GLY A 266 -1.41 -5.80 -10.17
C GLY A 266 -0.49 -6.32 -11.29
N ASP A 267 0.45 -7.18 -10.93
CA ASP A 267 1.36 -7.81 -11.88
C ASP A 267 0.62 -8.72 -12.91
N ARG A 268 -0.55 -9.25 -12.53
CA ARG A 268 -1.38 -10.14 -13.36
C ARG A 268 -2.39 -9.40 -14.25
N THR A 269 -2.60 -8.10 -14.03
CA THR A 269 -3.66 -7.31 -14.68
C THR A 269 -3.13 -6.09 -15.44
N ARG A 270 -1.81 -5.92 -15.57
CA ARG A 270 -1.16 -4.77 -16.22
C ARG A 270 -0.83 -4.97 -17.70
N GLN A 271 -1.56 -5.81 -18.43
CA GLN A 271 -1.38 -5.96 -19.89
C GLN A 271 -1.68 -4.63 -20.59
N LEU A 272 -0.79 -4.22 -21.49
CA LEU A 272 -0.87 -2.91 -22.17
C LEU A 272 -2.20 -2.67 -22.89
N ASP A 273 -2.77 -3.71 -23.49
CA ASP A 273 -4.04 -3.70 -24.21
C ASP A 273 -5.23 -4.19 -23.34
N GLY A 274 -4.98 -4.45 -22.05
CA GLY A 274 -5.95 -4.99 -21.09
C GLY A 274 -6.90 -3.94 -20.53
N ALA A 275 -8.00 -4.43 -19.97
CA ALA A 275 -9.07 -3.61 -19.40
C ALA A 275 -8.62 -2.71 -18.25
N HIS A 276 -7.72 -3.19 -17.40
CA HIS A 276 -7.24 -2.43 -16.23
C HIS A 276 -6.40 -1.22 -16.64
N ILE A 277 -5.52 -1.37 -17.65
CA ILE A 277 -4.74 -0.23 -18.17
C ILE A 277 -5.67 0.74 -18.89
N GLU A 278 -6.64 0.23 -19.68
CA GLU A 278 -7.64 1.10 -20.32
C GLU A 278 -8.44 1.92 -19.30
N PHE A 279 -8.90 1.33 -18.20
CA PHE A 279 -9.60 2.05 -17.16
C PHE A 279 -8.71 3.13 -16.50
N LEU A 280 -7.50 2.73 -16.08
CA LEU A 280 -6.60 3.61 -15.33
C LEU A 280 -6.06 4.79 -16.15
N ARG A 281 -5.97 4.68 -17.49
CA ARG A 281 -5.45 5.76 -18.33
C ARG A 281 -6.30 7.03 -18.35
N GLY A 282 -7.55 6.94 -17.94
CA GLY A 282 -8.47 8.08 -17.99
C GLY A 282 -8.78 8.73 -16.64
N ILE A 283 -8.32 8.17 -15.53
CA ILE A 283 -8.49 8.75 -14.20
C ILE A 283 -7.27 9.58 -13.79
N GLU A 284 -7.49 10.62 -13.02
CA GLU A 284 -6.44 11.55 -12.57
C GLU A 284 -5.75 11.16 -11.25
N ASN A 285 -6.27 10.14 -10.57
CA ASN A 285 -5.67 9.62 -9.34
C ASN A 285 -4.18 9.26 -9.56
N PRO A 286 -3.33 9.35 -8.54
CA PRO A 286 -2.06 8.64 -8.52
C PRO A 286 -2.25 7.15 -8.76
N ILE A 287 -1.37 6.55 -9.56
CA ILE A 287 -1.46 5.14 -9.96
C ILE A 287 -0.20 4.39 -9.57
N GLY A 288 -0.36 3.27 -8.86
CA GLY A 288 0.70 2.30 -8.63
C GLY A 288 0.76 1.25 -9.75
N ILE A 289 1.95 0.81 -10.09
CA ILE A 289 2.17 -0.30 -11.04
C ILE A 289 3.05 -1.34 -10.35
N LYS A 290 2.55 -2.56 -10.19
CA LYS A 290 3.37 -3.67 -9.68
C LYS A 290 4.40 -4.10 -10.73
N VAL A 291 5.66 -4.13 -10.32
CA VAL A 291 6.81 -4.48 -11.16
C VAL A 291 7.52 -5.68 -10.55
N GLY A 292 7.42 -6.82 -11.19
CA GLY A 292 7.99 -8.09 -10.74
C GLY A 292 9.12 -8.61 -11.63
N PRO A 293 9.69 -9.77 -11.32
CA PRO A 293 10.81 -10.35 -12.08
C PRO A 293 10.49 -10.64 -13.55
N SER A 294 9.22 -10.85 -13.90
CA SER A 294 8.77 -11.13 -15.27
C SER A 294 8.50 -9.87 -16.09
N THR A 295 8.68 -8.66 -15.51
CA THR A 295 8.39 -7.40 -16.18
C THR A 295 9.33 -7.17 -17.36
N LYS A 296 8.75 -7.04 -18.56
CA LYS A 296 9.47 -6.62 -19.76
C LYS A 296 9.60 -5.10 -19.78
N THR A 297 10.82 -4.61 -19.88
CA THR A 297 11.10 -3.17 -19.77
C THR A 297 10.42 -2.36 -20.88
N GLU A 298 10.41 -2.88 -22.12
CA GLU A 298 9.77 -2.19 -23.26
C GLU A 298 8.25 -2.08 -23.07
N GLU A 299 7.62 -3.09 -22.48
CA GLU A 299 6.19 -3.06 -22.16
C GLU A 299 5.91 -2.07 -21.04
N LEU A 300 6.75 -2.07 -19.99
CA LEU A 300 6.63 -1.11 -18.90
C LEU A 300 6.70 0.33 -19.39
N LEU A 301 7.65 0.67 -20.28
CA LEU A 301 7.77 2.01 -20.83
C LEU A 301 6.51 2.43 -21.60
N LYS A 302 5.92 1.53 -22.41
CA LYS A 302 4.65 1.79 -23.10
C LYS A 302 3.48 1.99 -22.13
N ILE A 303 3.43 1.23 -21.03
CA ILE A 303 2.42 1.42 -19.97
C ILE A 303 2.59 2.80 -19.34
N LEU A 304 3.83 3.23 -19.08
CA LEU A 304 4.11 4.57 -18.54
C LEU A 304 3.64 5.68 -19.48
N ASP A 305 3.86 5.52 -20.81
CA ASP A 305 3.37 6.47 -21.82
C ASP A 305 1.84 6.57 -21.84
N VAL A 306 1.15 5.45 -21.67
CA VAL A 306 -0.32 5.39 -21.66
C VAL A 306 -0.90 5.99 -20.38
N LEU A 307 -0.34 5.66 -19.22
CA LEU A 307 -0.87 6.07 -17.92
C LEU A 307 -0.44 7.47 -17.47
N ASN A 308 0.67 7.97 -18.01
CA ASN A 308 1.21 9.29 -17.70
C ASN A 308 1.77 10.00 -18.95
N PRO A 309 0.94 10.29 -19.94
CA PRO A 309 1.39 10.86 -21.23
C PRO A 309 2.06 12.23 -21.07
N ASN A 310 1.71 12.99 -20.03
CA ASN A 310 2.29 14.30 -19.73
C ASN A 310 3.53 14.21 -18.83
N ASN A 311 3.96 13.01 -18.45
CA ASN A 311 5.10 12.77 -17.57
C ASN A 311 5.03 13.57 -16.25
N GLU A 312 3.83 13.67 -15.66
CA GLU A 312 3.56 14.43 -14.44
C GLU A 312 4.23 13.75 -13.23
N ALA A 313 4.93 14.54 -12.41
CA ALA A 313 5.50 14.06 -11.16
C ALA A 313 4.40 13.62 -10.18
N GLY A 314 4.63 12.50 -9.49
CA GLY A 314 3.68 11.92 -8.52
C GLY A 314 2.47 11.20 -9.13
N LYS A 315 2.35 11.13 -10.46
CA LYS A 315 1.26 10.38 -11.12
C LYS A 315 1.49 8.87 -11.03
N ILE A 316 2.72 8.42 -11.21
CA ILE A 316 3.06 6.99 -11.25
C ILE A 316 4.00 6.61 -10.09
N THR A 317 3.64 5.51 -9.42
CA THR A 317 4.50 4.81 -8.45
C THR A 317 4.80 3.41 -8.96
N LEU A 318 6.07 3.10 -9.19
CA LEU A 318 6.53 1.74 -9.50
C LEU A 318 6.73 0.96 -8.21
N ILE A 319 5.92 -0.08 -8.00
CA ILE A 319 5.92 -0.91 -6.81
C ILE A 319 6.70 -2.19 -7.12
N CYS A 320 8.02 -2.16 -6.82
CA CYS A 320 8.96 -3.21 -7.16
C CYS A 320 8.86 -4.38 -6.18
N ARG A 321 8.56 -5.59 -6.70
CA ARG A 321 8.35 -6.82 -5.92
C ARG A 321 9.21 -7.97 -6.48
N MET A 322 10.52 -7.88 -6.28
CA MET A 322 11.47 -8.78 -6.95
C MET A 322 11.79 -10.05 -6.16
N GLY A 323 11.80 -9.98 -4.84
CA GLY A 323 12.38 -10.97 -3.94
C GLY A 323 13.87 -10.71 -3.71
N HIS A 324 14.34 -10.98 -2.48
CA HIS A 324 15.71 -10.68 -2.05
C HIS A 324 16.78 -11.38 -2.91
N GLU A 325 16.48 -12.56 -3.48
CA GLU A 325 17.41 -13.29 -4.34
C GLU A 325 17.56 -12.72 -5.75
N LYS A 326 16.55 -11.98 -6.23
CA LYS A 326 16.45 -11.56 -7.64
C LYS A 326 16.60 -10.07 -7.87
N VAL A 327 16.41 -9.25 -6.83
CA VAL A 327 16.35 -7.79 -6.94
C VAL A 327 17.63 -7.22 -7.54
N SER A 328 18.81 -7.69 -7.11
CA SER A 328 20.11 -7.23 -7.59
C SER A 328 20.38 -7.52 -9.07
N GLY A 329 19.83 -8.62 -9.60
CA GLY A 329 20.01 -9.00 -10.99
C GLY A 329 19.03 -8.32 -11.97
N ILE A 330 17.90 -7.83 -11.49
CA ILE A 330 16.79 -7.38 -12.35
C ILE A 330 16.55 -5.89 -12.26
N LEU A 331 16.48 -5.33 -11.06
CA LEU A 331 16.08 -3.95 -10.82
C LEU A 331 16.99 -2.91 -11.50
N PRO A 332 18.34 -3.05 -11.53
CA PRO A 332 19.21 -2.07 -12.17
C PRO A 332 18.88 -1.82 -13.64
N LYS A 333 18.55 -2.88 -14.39
CA LYS A 333 18.17 -2.77 -15.81
C LYS A 333 16.90 -1.95 -15.98
N ILE A 334 15.90 -2.19 -15.13
CA ILE A 334 14.62 -1.47 -15.18
C ILE A 334 14.85 0.02 -14.85
N ILE A 335 15.61 0.32 -13.81
CA ILE A 335 15.94 1.71 -13.41
C ILE A 335 16.60 2.45 -14.57
N ARG A 336 17.66 1.89 -15.15
CA ARG A 336 18.39 2.52 -16.28
C ARG A 336 17.46 2.82 -17.45
N SER A 337 16.58 1.88 -17.80
CA SER A 337 15.67 2.06 -18.93
C SER A 337 14.61 3.13 -18.67
N VAL A 338 14.05 3.18 -17.48
CA VAL A 338 13.07 4.20 -17.08
C VAL A 338 13.72 5.59 -17.02
N ASN A 339 14.92 5.68 -16.45
CA ASN A 339 15.71 6.91 -16.41
C ASN A 339 16.12 7.40 -17.81
N SER A 340 16.64 6.50 -18.65
CA SER A 340 17.05 6.86 -20.02
C SER A 340 15.87 7.33 -20.87
N ALA A 341 14.64 6.86 -20.56
CA ALA A 341 13.41 7.33 -21.18
C ALA A 341 12.88 8.64 -20.56
N GLY A 342 13.56 9.22 -19.55
CA GLY A 342 13.18 10.46 -18.90
C GLY A 342 11.85 10.41 -18.14
N LYS A 343 11.44 9.23 -17.63
CA LYS A 343 10.14 9.06 -16.97
C LYS A 343 10.17 9.49 -15.51
N ASN A 344 9.23 10.35 -15.13
CA ASN A 344 8.99 10.73 -13.75
C ASN A 344 8.18 9.65 -13.03
N VAL A 345 8.79 8.95 -12.09
CA VAL A 345 8.16 7.90 -11.30
C VAL A 345 8.62 7.96 -9.84
N VAL A 346 7.76 7.52 -8.95
CA VAL A 346 8.13 7.19 -7.56
C VAL A 346 8.56 5.73 -7.53
N TRP A 347 9.72 5.43 -6.97
CA TRP A 347 10.20 4.07 -6.77
C TRP A 347 9.85 3.58 -5.36
N THR A 348 9.18 2.45 -5.23
CA THR A 348 8.90 1.83 -3.92
C THR A 348 9.27 0.35 -3.92
N CYS A 349 9.81 -0.12 -2.79
CA CYS A 349 10.08 -1.52 -2.55
C CYS A 349 8.84 -2.21 -1.96
N ASP A 350 8.37 -3.28 -2.59
CA ASP A 350 7.42 -4.22 -2.04
C ASP A 350 8.16 -5.52 -1.69
N PRO A 351 8.71 -5.65 -0.51
CA PRO A 351 9.50 -6.81 -0.11
C PRO A 351 8.62 -7.98 0.35
N MET A 352 7.29 -7.82 0.23
CA MET A 352 6.34 -8.82 0.73
C MET A 352 6.08 -9.92 -0.31
N HIS A 353 5.74 -9.52 -1.53
CA HIS A 353 5.22 -10.46 -2.53
C HIS A 353 6.30 -11.31 -3.21
N GLY A 354 7.57 -10.92 -3.14
CA GLY A 354 8.70 -11.68 -3.68
C GLY A 354 9.31 -12.70 -2.69
N ASN A 355 9.01 -12.57 -1.39
CA ASN A 355 9.63 -13.33 -0.30
C ASN A 355 8.68 -14.30 0.42
N ALA A 356 7.54 -14.63 -0.19
CA ALA A 356 6.62 -15.59 0.37
C ALA A 356 7.12 -17.02 0.15
N ILE A 357 7.16 -17.80 1.22
CA ILE A 357 7.54 -19.22 1.21
C ILE A 357 6.45 -20.08 1.85
N LYS A 358 6.50 -21.37 1.62
CA LYS A 358 5.73 -22.37 2.38
C LYS A 358 6.62 -22.93 3.47
N SER A 359 6.18 -22.85 4.71
CA SER A 359 6.91 -23.36 5.87
C SER A 359 6.86 -24.88 5.96
N ASN A 360 7.69 -25.48 6.83
CA ASN A 360 7.67 -26.93 7.07
C ASN A 360 6.35 -27.39 7.71
N THR A 361 5.70 -26.54 8.49
CA THR A 361 4.39 -26.79 9.10
C THR A 361 3.22 -26.56 8.12
N GLY A 362 3.51 -26.15 6.87
CA GLY A 362 2.53 -26.02 5.79
C GLY A 362 1.92 -24.63 5.63
N PHE A 363 2.20 -23.71 6.55
CA PHE A 363 1.72 -22.32 6.44
C PHE A 363 2.47 -21.54 5.36
N LYS A 364 1.77 -20.63 4.69
CA LYS A 364 2.43 -19.60 3.89
C LYS A 364 2.99 -18.55 4.84
N THR A 365 4.26 -18.17 4.68
CA THR A 365 4.92 -17.21 5.57
C THR A 365 5.96 -16.39 4.83
N ARG A 366 6.59 -15.45 5.54
CA ARG A 366 7.70 -14.61 5.05
C ARG A 366 8.73 -14.47 6.16
N PRO A 367 10.00 -14.84 5.91
CA PRO A 367 11.07 -14.55 6.87
C PRO A 367 11.34 -13.02 6.89
N LEU A 368 11.30 -12.37 8.05
CA LEU A 368 11.58 -10.95 8.19
C LEU A 368 12.98 -10.58 7.68
N LYS A 369 13.95 -11.46 7.84
CA LYS A 369 15.31 -11.27 7.33
C LYS A 369 15.37 -11.11 5.81
N ASP A 370 14.51 -11.81 5.05
CA ASP A 370 14.48 -11.73 3.60
C ASP A 370 13.79 -10.44 3.14
N ILE A 371 12.78 -10.00 3.89
CA ILE A 371 12.14 -8.68 3.72
C ILE A 371 13.16 -7.55 3.90
N ILE A 372 13.92 -7.57 4.99
CA ILE A 372 14.98 -6.59 5.28
C ILE A 372 16.05 -6.62 4.19
N SER A 373 16.48 -7.82 3.78
CA SER A 373 17.48 -8.00 2.73
C SER A 373 17.05 -7.40 1.39
N GLU A 374 15.81 -7.59 0.94
CA GLU A 374 15.32 -6.99 -0.31
C GLU A 374 15.31 -5.47 -0.21
N ILE A 375 14.86 -4.90 0.90
CA ILE A 375 14.86 -3.45 1.12
C ILE A 375 16.28 -2.91 1.09
N GLN A 376 17.22 -3.52 1.82
CA GLN A 376 18.61 -3.08 1.86
C GLN A 376 19.23 -3.08 0.46
N GLN A 377 19.03 -4.14 -0.31
CA GLN A 377 19.49 -4.22 -1.70
C GLN A 377 18.82 -3.16 -2.58
N PHE A 378 17.52 -2.91 -2.40
CA PHE A 378 16.80 -1.88 -3.13
C PHE A 378 17.44 -0.50 -2.94
N PHE A 379 17.78 -0.12 -1.71
CA PHE A 379 18.47 1.13 -1.41
C PHE A 379 19.86 1.19 -2.04
N GLN A 380 20.65 0.13 -1.90
CA GLN A 380 21.99 0.04 -2.49
C GLN A 380 21.97 0.17 -4.01
N ILE A 381 21.00 -0.46 -4.67
CA ILE A 381 20.83 -0.40 -6.13
C ILE A 381 20.49 1.02 -6.55
N HIS A 382 19.51 1.67 -5.90
CA HIS A 382 19.14 3.05 -6.23
C HIS A 382 20.32 4.01 -6.05
N ARG A 383 21.13 3.82 -5.02
CA ARG A 383 22.38 4.57 -4.81
C ARG A 383 23.32 4.38 -5.99
N SER A 384 23.58 3.14 -6.39
CA SER A 384 24.50 2.83 -7.49
C SER A 384 24.04 3.34 -8.85
N GLU A 385 22.73 3.43 -9.06
CA GLU A 385 22.11 3.94 -10.29
C GLU A 385 21.83 5.45 -10.26
N GLY A 386 22.19 6.15 -9.16
CA GLY A 386 21.98 7.60 -9.01
C GLY A 386 20.50 8.01 -8.96
N THR A 387 19.63 7.14 -8.43
CA THR A 387 18.19 7.37 -8.29
C THR A 387 17.74 7.34 -6.84
N TYR A 388 16.52 7.80 -6.54
CA TYR A 388 16.03 7.89 -5.18
C TYR A 388 15.11 6.69 -4.83
N PRO A 389 15.40 5.95 -3.73
CA PRO A 389 14.55 4.89 -3.21
C PRO A 389 13.37 5.51 -2.45
N GLY A 390 12.32 5.90 -3.18
CA GLY A 390 11.27 6.80 -2.73
C GLY A 390 10.33 6.22 -1.68
N GLY A 391 10.30 4.90 -1.42
CA GLY A 391 9.37 4.38 -0.43
C GLY A 391 9.35 2.88 -0.26
N VAL A 392 8.42 2.44 0.62
CA VAL A 392 8.10 1.02 0.87
C VAL A 392 6.61 0.77 0.77
N HIS A 393 6.25 -0.47 0.35
CA HIS A 393 4.89 -0.96 0.22
C HIS A 393 4.76 -2.28 1.00
N LEU A 394 4.04 -2.27 2.13
CA LEU A 394 4.06 -3.35 3.12
C LEU A 394 2.67 -3.96 3.32
N GLU A 395 2.62 -5.29 3.51
CA GLU A 395 1.46 -5.98 4.08
C GLU A 395 1.67 -6.12 5.58
N MET A 396 0.86 -5.42 6.36
CA MET A 396 1.01 -5.31 7.81
C MET A 396 -0.34 -5.10 8.50
N THR A 397 -0.36 -5.42 9.79
CA THR A 397 -1.52 -5.19 10.66
C THR A 397 -1.08 -4.59 11.99
N GLY A 398 -2.00 -3.90 12.66
CA GLY A 398 -1.81 -3.42 14.03
C GLY A 398 -1.93 -4.51 15.09
N GLN A 399 -2.35 -5.71 14.71
CA GLN A 399 -2.53 -6.85 15.61
C GLN A 399 -1.21 -7.59 15.86
N ASP A 400 -1.18 -8.36 16.94
CA ASP A 400 -0.04 -9.21 17.33
C ASP A 400 -0.21 -10.61 16.72
N VAL A 401 -0.23 -10.68 15.37
CA VAL A 401 -0.30 -11.94 14.63
C VAL A 401 1.07 -12.64 14.53
N THR A 402 1.07 -13.95 14.27
CA THR A 402 2.27 -14.75 14.04
C THR A 402 2.31 -15.30 12.61
N GLU A 403 2.16 -14.43 11.61
CA GLU A 403 2.06 -14.81 10.20
C GLU A 403 3.42 -14.78 9.47
N CYS A 404 4.34 -13.91 9.91
CA CYS A 404 5.72 -13.82 9.40
C CYS A 404 6.72 -14.31 10.45
N MET A 405 7.76 -15.03 9.99
CA MET A 405 8.79 -15.58 10.88
C MET A 405 9.87 -14.56 11.23
N GLY A 406 10.45 -14.69 12.42
CA GLY A 406 11.56 -13.89 12.92
C GLY A 406 11.12 -12.60 13.59
N GLY A 407 12.02 -11.62 13.62
CA GLY A 407 11.85 -10.36 14.34
C GLY A 407 12.21 -10.46 15.82
N LEU A 408 12.00 -9.36 16.56
CA LEU A 408 12.31 -9.28 18.00
C LEU A 408 11.55 -10.30 18.85
N GLN A 409 10.44 -10.82 18.35
CA GLN A 409 9.64 -11.86 19.00
C GLN A 409 10.16 -13.28 18.68
N GLU A 410 11.16 -13.41 17.81
CA GLU A 410 11.78 -14.69 17.38
C GLU A 410 10.76 -15.72 16.90
N ILE A 411 9.69 -15.26 16.19
CA ILE A 411 8.62 -16.14 15.71
C ILE A 411 9.22 -17.26 14.84
N THR A 412 9.04 -18.50 15.30
CA THR A 412 9.48 -19.71 14.61
C THR A 412 8.38 -20.26 13.69
N ASP A 413 8.70 -21.29 12.90
CA ASP A 413 7.73 -22.04 12.11
C ASP A 413 6.60 -22.65 12.96
N GLU A 414 6.94 -23.17 14.14
CA GLU A 414 6.00 -23.78 15.08
C GLU A 414 5.03 -22.74 15.69
N ASP A 415 5.43 -21.47 15.78
CA ASP A 415 4.62 -20.39 16.34
C ASP A 415 3.57 -19.87 15.37
N LEU A 416 3.71 -20.12 14.06
CA LEU A 416 2.79 -19.61 13.04
C LEU A 416 1.33 -19.98 13.36
N LYS A 417 1.08 -21.19 13.83
CA LYS A 417 -0.28 -21.67 14.18
C LYS A 417 -0.96 -20.91 15.32
N ASN A 418 -0.21 -20.16 16.14
CA ASN A 418 -0.73 -19.56 17.38
C ASN A 418 -1.73 -18.42 17.09
N ARG A 419 -1.39 -17.54 16.13
CA ARG A 419 -2.21 -16.37 15.74
C ARG A 419 -2.09 -16.10 14.22
N TYR A 420 -2.38 -17.10 13.41
CA TYR A 420 -2.41 -16.99 11.96
C TYR A 420 -3.83 -16.61 11.51
N HIS A 421 -4.09 -15.32 11.34
CA HIS A 421 -5.42 -14.78 11.13
C HIS A 421 -5.72 -14.42 9.66
N THR A 422 -4.71 -14.30 8.81
CA THR A 422 -4.93 -13.92 7.42
C THR A 422 -5.64 -15.03 6.62
N TYR A 423 -6.58 -14.62 5.78
CA TYR A 423 -7.22 -15.49 4.78
C TYR A 423 -6.49 -15.48 3.43
N CYS A 424 -5.48 -14.62 3.27
CA CYS A 424 -4.73 -14.45 2.03
C CYS A 424 -3.22 -14.63 2.24
N ASP A 425 -2.48 -13.53 2.29
CA ASP A 425 -1.03 -13.56 2.43
C ASP A 425 -0.61 -13.09 3.83
N PRO A 426 0.48 -13.67 4.39
CA PRO A 426 0.96 -13.34 5.73
C PRO A 426 1.37 -11.87 5.83
N ARG A 427 1.04 -11.25 6.98
CA ARG A 427 1.29 -9.84 7.28
C ARG A 427 2.35 -9.70 8.38
N LEU A 428 3.10 -8.61 8.34
CA LEU A 428 3.90 -8.19 9.48
C LEU A 428 2.97 -7.78 10.63
N ASN A 429 3.27 -8.21 11.85
CA ASN A 429 2.60 -7.71 13.04
C ASN A 429 3.11 -6.32 13.45
N ALA A 430 2.51 -5.72 14.50
CA ALA A 430 2.90 -4.40 14.97
C ALA A 430 4.38 -4.33 15.39
N SER A 431 4.90 -5.34 16.07
CA SER A 431 6.28 -5.39 16.54
C SER A 431 7.27 -5.47 15.37
N GLN A 432 7.03 -6.37 14.41
CA GLN A 432 7.86 -6.52 13.22
C GLN A 432 7.84 -5.27 12.33
N SER A 433 6.68 -4.61 12.24
CA SER A 433 6.53 -3.36 11.48
C SER A 433 7.35 -2.22 12.11
N LEU A 434 7.35 -2.10 13.43
CA LEU A 434 8.17 -1.11 14.14
C LEU A 434 9.65 -1.43 14.05
N GLU A 435 10.05 -2.69 14.23
CA GLU A 435 11.44 -3.11 14.02
C GLU A 435 11.93 -2.70 12.63
N LEU A 436 11.13 -2.98 11.59
CA LEU A 436 11.44 -2.60 10.23
C LEU A 436 11.58 -1.09 10.07
N ALA A 437 10.71 -0.28 10.72
CA ALA A 437 10.79 1.18 10.65
C ALA A 437 12.09 1.73 11.25
N PHE A 438 12.55 1.17 12.36
CA PHE A 438 13.82 1.56 12.99
C PHE A 438 15.01 1.21 12.07
N LEU A 439 15.03 0.02 11.48
CA LEU A 439 16.08 -0.39 10.54
C LEU A 439 16.08 0.49 9.26
N LEU A 440 14.90 0.79 8.73
CA LEU A 440 14.74 1.71 7.59
C LEU A 440 15.22 3.12 7.94
N SER A 441 14.97 3.59 9.17
CA SER A 441 15.46 4.89 9.65
C SER A 441 16.97 5.00 9.57
N ASP A 442 17.67 3.93 9.94
CA ASP A 442 19.14 3.87 9.83
C ASP A 442 19.62 3.89 8.36
N PHE A 443 18.97 3.13 7.48
CA PHE A 443 19.28 3.15 6.04
C PHE A 443 19.08 4.54 5.42
N LEU A 444 17.96 5.19 5.71
CA LEU A 444 17.65 6.53 5.21
C LEU A 444 18.65 7.59 5.72
N LYS A 445 19.10 7.47 6.97
CA LYS A 445 20.09 8.34 7.56
C LYS A 445 21.46 8.17 6.88
N GLU A 446 21.86 6.93 6.61
CA GLU A 446 23.09 6.61 5.89
C GLU A 446 23.07 7.20 4.47
N GLU A 447 21.97 7.01 3.73
CA GLU A 447 21.78 7.58 2.39
C GLU A 447 21.96 9.10 2.39
N LYS A 448 21.38 9.79 3.37
CA LYS A 448 21.47 11.24 3.49
C LYS A 448 22.90 11.73 3.81
N LEU A 449 23.64 10.98 4.61
CA LEU A 449 25.05 11.33 4.90
C LEU A 449 25.91 11.20 3.66
N LEU A 450 25.72 10.13 2.87
CA LEU A 450 26.49 9.87 1.65
C LEU A 450 26.16 10.90 0.55
N SER A 451 24.89 11.27 0.39
CA SER A 451 24.48 12.28 -0.60
C SER A 451 25.07 13.66 -0.32
N LYS A 452 25.19 14.05 0.96
CA LYS A 452 25.86 15.31 1.36
C LYS A 452 27.35 15.30 1.10
N GLN A 453 28.01 14.16 1.23
CA GLN A 453 29.44 14.04 0.92
C GLN A 453 29.71 14.18 -0.58
N SER A 454 28.81 13.62 -1.43
CA SER A 454 28.93 13.72 -2.89
C SER A 454 28.65 15.13 -3.44
N SER A 455 27.85 15.95 -2.74
CA SER A 455 27.54 17.34 -3.15
C SER A 455 28.58 18.38 -2.69
N ASN A 456 29.52 17.97 -1.86
CA ASN A 456 30.66 18.83 -1.38
C ASN A 456 31.96 18.52 -2.12
N LEU A 457 31.97 17.62 -3.09
CA LEU A 457 33.03 17.30 -4.03
C LEU A 457 32.74 17.87 -5.42
#